data_36d9804618c5e8545b5e75948081afb7
#
_entry.id   36d9804618c5e8545b5e75948081afb7
#
_cell.length_a   1.000
_cell.length_b   1.000
_cell.length_c   1.000
_cell.angle_alpha   90.00
_cell.angle_beta   90.00
_cell.angle_gamma   90.00
#
_symmetry.space_group_name_H-M   'P 1'
#
loop_
_entity.id
_entity.type
_entity.pdbx_description
1 polymer ?
#
loop_
_entity_poly.entity_id
_entity_poly.type
_entity_poly.pdbx_seq_one_letter_code
_entity_poly.pdbx_strand_id
1 'polypeptide(L)'
;MTTHIEHRLDLFLEEEVDQIIEIGDALVLSEGKIKGERVDHSIRNAKIAWVHPGKDTWWLFDRAIMVFKSTLPFSALQSMQYTVYYDKGHYDWHRDIGSGDEIMKARVNVGIVQLSNPSDYKGGVLQLKHENEVIDVMKTRGLVTTFPIEMEHKVTPVTSGVRKTLIMWGLK
;
A
#
# COMPACT_ATOMS: atom_id res chain seq x y z
N MET A 1 22.07 -7.43 3.35
CA MET A 1 21.06 -7.22 2.30
C MET A 1 20.82 -5.73 2.21
N THR A 2 21.07 -5.14 1.04
CA THR A 2 20.83 -3.69 0.83
C THR A 2 19.32 -3.47 0.88
N THR A 3 18.84 -2.83 1.93
CA THR A 3 17.45 -2.40 2.09
C THR A 3 17.20 -1.26 1.10
N HIS A 4 16.66 -1.59 -0.06
CA HIS A 4 16.45 -0.61 -1.11
C HIS A 4 15.03 -0.03 -0.98
N ILE A 5 14.94 1.24 -0.57
CA ILE A 5 13.73 2.05 -0.64
C ILE A 5 13.81 2.84 -1.93
N GLU A 6 12.79 2.77 -2.76
CA GLU A 6 12.70 3.55 -3.99
C GLU A 6 11.43 4.40 -4.00
N HIS A 7 11.54 5.64 -4.46
CA HIS A 7 10.44 6.57 -4.62
C HIS A 7 10.34 6.99 -6.09
N ARG A 8 9.16 6.83 -6.69
CA ARG A 8 8.92 7.18 -8.10
C ARG A 8 7.61 7.94 -8.27
N LEU A 9 7.66 9.01 -9.08
CA LEU A 9 6.50 9.84 -9.45
C LEU A 9 6.08 9.68 -10.93
N ASP A 10 6.85 8.93 -11.70
CA ASP A 10 6.71 8.79 -13.15
C ASP A 10 5.91 7.56 -13.59
N LEU A 11 5.34 6.81 -12.64
CA LEU A 11 4.70 5.52 -12.93
C LEU A 11 3.20 5.62 -13.22
N PHE A 12 2.53 6.62 -12.66
CA PHE A 12 1.10 6.84 -12.86
C PHE A 12 0.84 8.29 -13.27
N LEU A 13 0.00 8.47 -14.30
CA LEU A 13 -0.55 9.76 -14.67
C LEU A 13 -1.65 10.17 -13.67
N GLU A 14 -1.95 11.48 -13.59
CA GLU A 14 -3.01 11.98 -12.70
C GLU A 14 -4.37 11.31 -12.99
N GLU A 15 -4.71 11.14 -14.29
CA GLU A 15 -5.94 10.47 -14.73
C GLU A 15 -5.95 8.98 -14.34
N GLU A 16 -4.79 8.32 -14.33
CA GLU A 16 -4.68 6.93 -13.88
C GLU A 16 -4.89 6.83 -12.35
N VAL A 17 -4.40 7.81 -11.60
CA VAL A 17 -4.66 7.89 -10.15
C VAL A 17 -6.15 8.10 -9.87
N ASP A 18 -6.83 8.95 -10.65
CA ASP A 18 -8.29 9.12 -10.57
C ASP A 18 -9.03 7.82 -10.87
N GLN A 19 -8.64 7.10 -11.92
CA GLN A 19 -9.24 5.80 -12.27
C GLN A 19 -9.05 4.75 -11.16
N ILE A 20 -7.88 4.72 -10.51
CA ILE A 20 -7.64 3.82 -9.36
C ILE A 20 -8.61 4.15 -8.21
N ILE A 21 -8.82 5.43 -7.92
CA ILE A 21 -9.77 5.87 -6.89
C ILE A 21 -11.20 5.46 -7.27
N GLU A 22 -11.63 5.69 -8.50
CA GLU A 22 -12.96 5.29 -9.00
C GLU A 22 -13.19 3.78 -8.87
N ILE A 23 -12.21 2.97 -9.29
CA ILE A 23 -12.25 1.51 -9.15
C ILE A 23 -12.38 1.13 -7.66
N GLY A 24 -11.54 1.70 -6.81
CA GLY A 24 -11.53 1.38 -5.39
C GLY A 24 -12.80 1.82 -4.65
N ASP A 25 -13.31 3.02 -4.94
CA ASP A 25 -14.52 3.56 -4.31
C ASP A 25 -15.80 2.81 -4.75
N ALA A 26 -15.79 2.16 -5.92
CA ALA A 26 -16.88 1.31 -6.38
C ALA A 26 -16.93 -0.07 -5.70
N LEU A 27 -15.87 -0.46 -4.98
CA LEU A 27 -15.81 -1.74 -4.29
C LEU A 27 -16.42 -1.67 -2.88
N VAL A 28 -16.90 -2.82 -2.41
CA VAL A 28 -17.39 -2.95 -1.02
C VAL A 28 -16.20 -2.99 -0.07
N LEU A 29 -16.09 -1.98 0.78
CA LEU A 29 -15.05 -1.89 1.78
C LEU A 29 -15.36 -2.77 3.00
N SER A 30 -14.36 -3.47 3.49
CA SER A 30 -14.39 -4.25 4.72
C SER A 30 -13.38 -3.74 5.74
N GLU A 31 -13.48 -4.19 7.00
CA GLU A 31 -12.48 -3.88 8.02
C GLU A 31 -11.11 -4.46 7.66
N GLY A 32 -10.06 -3.66 7.80
CA GLY A 32 -8.70 -4.13 7.66
C GLY A 32 -8.35 -5.10 8.78
N LYS A 33 -7.95 -6.32 8.41
CA LYS A 33 -7.53 -7.34 9.37
C LYS A 33 -6.03 -7.22 9.68
N ILE A 34 -5.64 -7.72 10.84
CA ILE A 34 -4.24 -7.92 11.25
C ILE A 34 -3.89 -9.41 11.18
N LYS A 35 -2.65 -9.75 11.55
CA LYS A 35 -2.18 -11.14 11.62
C LYS A 35 -3.16 -12.01 12.44
N GLY A 36 -3.47 -13.19 11.92
CA GLY A 36 -4.47 -14.11 12.50
C GLY A 36 -5.91 -13.79 12.12
N GLU A 37 -6.12 -13.04 11.03
CA GLU A 37 -7.45 -12.74 10.43
C GLU A 37 -8.43 -12.03 11.38
N ARG A 38 -7.96 -11.41 12.45
CA ARG A 38 -8.79 -10.66 13.41
C ARG A 38 -8.82 -9.17 13.08
N VAL A 39 -9.88 -8.50 13.47
CA VAL A 39 -10.00 -7.04 13.48
C VAL A 39 -9.56 -6.53 14.85
N ASP A 40 -8.64 -5.57 14.88
CA ASP A 40 -8.18 -4.91 16.09
C ASP A 40 -7.89 -3.44 15.78
N HIS A 41 -8.84 -2.58 16.09
CA HIS A 41 -8.77 -1.15 15.79
C HIS A 41 -7.71 -0.40 16.59
N SER A 42 -7.15 -0.98 17.64
CA SER A 42 -6.01 -0.40 18.36
C SER A 42 -4.69 -0.53 17.58
N ILE A 43 -4.61 -1.53 16.69
CA ILE A 43 -3.44 -1.82 15.85
C ILE A 43 -3.67 -1.32 14.42
N ARG A 44 -4.85 -1.61 13.84
CA ARG A 44 -5.21 -1.23 12.48
C ARG A 44 -6.63 -0.71 12.42
N ASN A 45 -6.79 0.58 12.14
CA ASN A 45 -8.08 1.21 11.87
C ASN A 45 -8.10 1.68 10.41
N ALA A 46 -8.53 0.82 9.50
CA ALA A 46 -8.58 1.08 8.07
C ALA A 46 -9.68 0.24 7.41
N LYS A 47 -10.28 0.76 6.34
CA LYS A 47 -11.15 0.01 5.46
C LYS A 47 -10.37 -0.45 4.24
N ILE A 48 -10.65 -1.65 3.75
CA ILE A 48 -9.96 -2.23 2.59
C ILE A 48 -10.92 -2.85 1.60
N ALA A 49 -10.50 -2.86 0.34
CA ALA A 49 -11.09 -3.69 -0.71
C ALA A 49 -9.97 -4.31 -1.55
N TRP A 50 -10.25 -5.47 -2.17
CA TRP A 50 -9.31 -6.15 -3.03
C TRP A 50 -9.62 -5.87 -4.50
N VAL A 51 -8.64 -5.33 -5.21
CA VAL A 51 -8.67 -5.14 -6.66
C VAL A 51 -8.06 -6.38 -7.30
N HIS A 52 -8.90 -7.16 -7.97
CA HIS A 52 -8.49 -8.38 -8.67
C HIS A 52 -8.16 -8.09 -10.14
N PRO A 53 -7.30 -8.90 -10.79
CA PRO A 53 -7.08 -8.78 -12.22
C PRO A 53 -8.39 -9.10 -12.97
N GLY A 54 -8.73 -8.27 -13.94
CA GLY A 54 -9.94 -8.38 -14.73
C GLY A 54 -9.94 -7.40 -15.90
N LYS A 55 -10.97 -7.43 -16.75
CA LYS A 55 -11.04 -6.64 -17.99
C LYS A 55 -10.72 -5.15 -17.76
N ASP A 56 -11.26 -4.58 -16.69
CA ASP A 56 -11.15 -3.14 -16.43
C ASP A 56 -9.94 -2.78 -15.53
N THR A 57 -9.20 -3.78 -15.05
CA THR A 57 -8.07 -3.61 -14.12
C THR A 57 -6.73 -4.13 -14.65
N TRP A 58 -6.70 -4.83 -15.79
CA TRP A 58 -5.44 -5.39 -16.34
C TRP A 58 -4.34 -4.34 -16.51
N TRP A 59 -4.69 -3.14 -16.97
CA TRP A 59 -3.75 -2.05 -17.15
C TRP A 59 -3.00 -1.71 -15.85
N LEU A 60 -3.70 -1.80 -14.71
CA LEU A 60 -3.13 -1.52 -13.39
C LEU A 60 -2.10 -2.60 -12.99
N PHE A 61 -2.37 -3.86 -13.33
CA PHE A 61 -1.41 -4.95 -13.12
C PHE A 61 -0.18 -4.81 -14.03
N ASP A 62 -0.34 -4.37 -15.27
CA ASP A 62 0.78 -4.06 -16.15
C ASP A 62 1.64 -2.92 -15.58
N ARG A 63 1.04 -1.88 -15.01
CA ARG A 63 1.77 -0.82 -14.29
C ARG A 63 2.52 -1.37 -13.08
N ALA A 64 1.90 -2.23 -12.30
CA ALA A 64 2.55 -2.84 -11.13
C ALA A 64 3.78 -3.69 -11.50
N ILE A 65 3.77 -4.37 -12.63
CA ILE A 65 4.96 -5.04 -13.17
C ILE A 65 6.10 -4.02 -13.36
N MET A 66 5.80 -2.84 -13.91
CA MET A 66 6.81 -1.79 -14.08
C MET A 66 7.31 -1.22 -12.76
N VAL A 67 6.44 -1.17 -11.73
CA VAL A 67 6.82 -0.75 -10.37
C VAL A 67 7.92 -1.64 -9.80
N PHE A 68 7.78 -2.96 -9.94
CA PHE A 68 8.73 -3.92 -9.35
C PHE A 68 9.90 -4.30 -10.27
N LYS A 69 9.96 -3.79 -11.49
CA LYS A 69 10.98 -4.19 -12.47
C LYS A 69 12.41 -3.87 -12.01
N SER A 70 12.59 -2.82 -11.21
CA SER A 70 13.88 -2.40 -10.65
C SER A 70 14.14 -2.93 -9.23
N THR A 71 13.21 -3.67 -8.65
CA THR A 71 13.27 -4.18 -7.28
C THR A 71 13.79 -5.62 -7.22
N LEU A 72 13.58 -6.30 -6.09
CA LEU A 72 13.90 -7.72 -5.95
C LEU A 72 13.12 -8.57 -6.96
N PRO A 73 13.73 -9.66 -7.47
CA PRO A 73 13.05 -10.55 -8.41
C PRO A 73 11.71 -11.04 -7.87
N PHE A 74 10.69 -10.98 -8.72
CA PHE A 74 9.36 -11.51 -8.46
C PHE A 74 8.87 -12.29 -9.70
N SER A 75 7.94 -13.20 -9.52
CA SER A 75 7.38 -14.04 -10.58
C SER A 75 5.90 -13.76 -10.86
N ALA A 76 5.19 -13.23 -9.88
CA ALA A 76 3.77 -12.93 -9.99
C ALA A 76 3.39 -11.70 -9.14
N LEU A 77 2.18 -11.20 -9.35
CA LEU A 77 1.57 -10.16 -8.55
C LEU A 77 0.38 -10.73 -7.78
N GLN A 78 0.25 -10.34 -6.53
CA GLN A 78 -0.99 -10.56 -5.78
C GLN A 78 -2.07 -9.57 -6.23
N SER A 79 -3.35 -9.89 -5.98
CA SER A 79 -4.42 -8.89 -6.02
C SER A 79 -4.06 -7.71 -5.13
N MET A 80 -4.35 -6.49 -5.61
CA MET A 80 -3.95 -5.26 -4.93
C MET A 80 -4.94 -4.88 -3.85
N GLN A 81 -4.48 -4.19 -2.82
CA GLN A 81 -5.34 -3.73 -1.74
C GLN A 81 -5.57 -2.23 -1.83
N TYR A 82 -6.78 -1.83 -2.15
CA TYR A 82 -7.25 -0.46 -1.97
C TYR A 82 -7.53 -0.22 -0.50
N THR A 83 -6.92 0.80 0.10
CA THR A 83 -7.01 1.07 1.53
C THR A 83 -7.44 2.49 1.79
N VAL A 84 -8.42 2.66 2.66
CA VAL A 84 -8.99 3.96 3.06
C VAL A 84 -8.82 4.14 4.56
N TYR A 85 -8.20 5.25 4.94
CA TYR A 85 -8.04 5.70 6.32
C TYR A 85 -8.92 6.94 6.53
N TYR A 86 -9.95 6.82 7.35
CA TYR A 86 -10.81 7.91 7.81
C TYR A 86 -10.21 8.56 9.08
N ASP A 87 -10.98 9.43 9.75
CA ASP A 87 -10.58 10.02 11.03
C ASP A 87 -10.12 8.94 12.03
N LYS A 88 -8.96 9.18 12.67
CA LYS A 88 -8.23 8.23 13.53
C LYS A 88 -7.74 6.97 12.81
N GLY A 89 -7.91 6.87 11.49
CA GLY A 89 -7.41 5.76 10.70
C GLY A 89 -5.90 5.66 10.78
N HIS A 90 -5.38 4.47 11.07
CA HIS A 90 -3.95 4.20 11.22
C HIS A 90 -3.64 2.71 11.02
N TYR A 91 -2.37 2.40 10.93
CA TYR A 91 -1.85 1.04 11.03
C TYR A 91 -0.50 1.10 11.76
N ASP A 92 -0.41 0.50 12.92
CA ASP A 92 0.80 0.55 13.74
C ASP A 92 1.96 -0.26 13.12
N TRP A 93 3.15 -0.21 13.73
CA TRP A 93 4.35 -0.87 13.23
C TRP A 93 4.11 -2.35 12.91
N HIS A 94 4.33 -2.72 11.67
CA HIS A 94 4.16 -4.09 11.18
C HIS A 94 5.09 -4.37 10.00
N ARG A 95 5.15 -5.63 9.63
CA ARG A 95 5.76 -6.13 8.40
C ARG A 95 4.70 -6.88 7.62
N ASP A 96 4.74 -6.80 6.31
CA ASP A 96 3.77 -7.47 5.45
C ASP A 96 4.07 -8.97 5.24
N ILE A 97 4.98 -9.52 6.04
CA ILE A 97 5.31 -10.95 6.06
C ILE A 97 4.11 -11.74 6.56
N GLY A 98 3.57 -12.58 5.71
CA GLY A 98 2.46 -13.46 6.06
C GLY A 98 2.89 -14.69 6.86
N SER A 99 2.07 -15.10 7.80
CA SER A 99 2.30 -16.29 8.63
C SER A 99 1.24 -17.39 8.48
N GLY A 100 0.24 -17.19 7.62
CA GLY A 100 -0.87 -18.13 7.50
C GLY A 100 -1.04 -18.72 6.10
N ASP A 101 -1.19 -17.87 5.13
CA ASP A 101 -1.52 -18.17 3.75
C ASP A 101 -0.24 -18.31 2.90
N GLU A 102 -0.19 -19.26 1.98
CA GLU A 102 0.96 -19.48 1.08
C GLU A 102 1.24 -18.26 0.19
N ILE A 103 0.20 -17.55 -0.24
CA ILE A 103 0.36 -16.31 -1.03
C ILE A 103 1.07 -15.24 -0.20
N MET A 104 0.67 -15.07 1.07
CA MET A 104 1.31 -14.10 1.95
C MET A 104 2.77 -14.45 2.26
N LYS A 105 3.10 -15.75 2.34
CA LYS A 105 4.48 -16.24 2.51
C LYS A 105 5.34 -16.03 1.27
N ALA A 106 4.73 -15.98 0.10
CA ALA A 106 5.41 -15.76 -1.18
C ALA A 106 5.76 -14.30 -1.45
N ARG A 107 5.24 -13.34 -0.68
CA ARG A 107 5.53 -11.91 -0.86
C ARG A 107 7.02 -11.62 -0.69
N VAL A 108 7.57 -10.79 -1.56
CA VAL A 108 8.98 -10.36 -1.51
C VAL A 108 9.14 -8.84 -1.51
N ASN A 109 8.22 -8.13 -2.14
CA ASN A 109 8.23 -6.67 -2.27
C ASN A 109 6.89 -6.07 -1.91
N VAL A 110 6.92 -4.85 -1.39
CA VAL A 110 5.75 -3.98 -1.19
C VAL A 110 5.89 -2.76 -2.08
N GLY A 111 4.81 -2.37 -2.72
CA GLY A 111 4.67 -1.09 -3.41
C GLY A 111 3.43 -0.37 -2.88
N ILE A 112 3.56 0.88 -2.49
CA ILE A 112 2.44 1.71 -2.00
C ILE A 112 2.30 2.93 -2.90
N VAL A 113 1.14 3.09 -3.52
CA VAL A 113 0.77 4.29 -4.29
C VAL A 113 -0.04 5.22 -3.40
N GLN A 114 0.40 6.46 -3.30
CA GLN A 114 -0.31 7.53 -2.61
C GLN A 114 -1.37 8.12 -3.53
N LEU A 115 -2.66 7.94 -3.21
CA LEU A 115 -3.76 8.34 -4.10
C LEU A 115 -4.37 9.70 -3.74
N SER A 116 -4.51 10.02 -2.45
CA SER A 116 -5.10 11.28 -1.98
C SER A 116 -4.14 12.45 -2.18
N ASN A 117 -4.69 13.64 -2.47
CA ASN A 117 -3.92 14.87 -2.41
C ASN A 117 -3.46 15.14 -0.97
N PRO A 118 -2.24 15.68 -0.77
CA PRO A 118 -1.75 16.03 0.57
C PRO A 118 -2.62 17.06 1.30
N SER A 119 -3.36 17.90 0.54
CA SER A 119 -4.29 18.89 1.08
C SER A 119 -5.58 18.31 1.64
N ASP A 120 -5.97 17.10 1.20
CA ASP A 120 -7.27 16.49 1.52
C ASP A 120 -7.30 15.84 2.90
N TYR A 121 -6.13 15.70 3.56
CA TYR A 121 -6.04 15.06 4.87
C TYR A 121 -4.84 15.56 5.70
N LYS A 122 -4.94 15.41 7.01
CA LYS A 122 -3.85 15.67 7.96
C LYS A 122 -3.46 14.40 8.69
N GLY A 123 -2.20 14.30 9.13
CA GLY A 123 -1.65 13.05 9.66
C GLY A 123 -1.47 12.01 8.56
N GLY A 124 -1.71 10.74 8.85
CA GLY A 124 -1.67 9.66 7.87
C GLY A 124 -0.32 9.53 7.13
N VAL A 125 0.79 9.77 7.81
CA VAL A 125 2.14 9.66 7.23
C VAL A 125 2.54 8.20 7.18
N LEU A 126 2.98 7.72 6.01
CA LEU A 126 3.69 6.45 5.91
C LEU A 126 5.09 6.63 6.47
N GLN A 127 5.45 5.83 7.46
CA GLN A 127 6.77 5.80 8.07
C GLN A 127 7.43 4.46 7.83
N LEU A 128 8.70 4.47 7.43
CA LEU A 128 9.53 3.29 7.22
C LEU A 128 10.64 3.26 8.26
N LYS A 129 10.96 2.08 8.79
CA LYS A 129 12.09 1.89 9.68
C LYS A 129 13.29 1.38 8.88
N HIS A 130 14.30 2.20 8.74
CA HIS A 130 15.53 1.85 8.05
C HIS A 130 16.71 1.99 9.00
N GLU A 131 17.37 0.87 9.30
CA GLU A 131 18.43 0.80 10.31
C GLU A 131 17.94 1.31 11.68
N ASN A 132 18.50 2.43 12.18
CA ASN A 132 18.11 3.06 13.44
C ASN A 132 17.27 4.32 13.25
N GLU A 133 16.81 4.60 12.03
CA GLU A 133 16.06 5.80 11.69
C GLU A 133 14.62 5.50 11.28
N VAL A 134 13.75 6.48 11.49
CA VAL A 134 12.39 6.49 10.99
C VAL A 134 12.31 7.50 9.86
N ILE A 135 11.95 7.03 8.67
CA ILE A 135 11.82 7.86 7.47
C ILE A 135 10.36 8.16 7.23
N ASP A 136 9.99 9.45 7.20
CA ASP A 136 8.69 9.91 6.78
C ASP A 136 8.62 9.96 5.25
N VAL A 137 7.71 9.19 4.66
CA VAL A 137 7.47 9.20 3.21
C VAL A 137 6.64 10.43 2.84
N MET A 138 7.03 11.11 1.77
CA MET A 138 6.29 12.26 1.24
C MET A 138 4.86 11.86 0.87
N LYS A 139 3.91 12.78 1.12
CA LYS A 139 2.49 12.57 0.83
C LYS A 139 2.08 12.95 -0.60
N THR A 140 3.04 13.09 -1.50
CA THR A 140 2.78 13.51 -2.89
C THR A 140 1.85 12.51 -3.58
N ARG A 141 0.78 13.02 -4.20
CA ARG A 141 -0.18 12.23 -4.96
C ARG A 141 0.54 11.56 -6.15
N GLY A 142 0.23 10.30 -6.42
CA GLY A 142 0.88 9.49 -7.45
C GLY A 142 2.25 8.93 -7.05
N LEU A 143 2.82 9.33 -5.89
CA LEU A 143 4.08 8.77 -5.41
C LEU A 143 3.94 7.27 -5.15
N VAL A 144 4.79 6.51 -5.79
CA VAL A 144 4.99 5.09 -5.53
C VAL A 144 6.22 4.92 -4.66
N THR A 145 6.06 4.26 -3.54
CA THR A 145 7.17 3.88 -2.66
C THR A 145 7.27 2.36 -2.62
N THR A 146 8.44 1.83 -2.97
CA THR A 146 8.72 0.39 -2.90
C THR A 146 9.77 0.08 -1.86
N PHE A 147 9.62 -1.06 -1.19
CA PHE A 147 10.55 -1.54 -0.17
C PHE A 147 10.41 -3.07 0.02
N PRO A 148 11.44 -3.72 0.60
CA PRO A 148 11.38 -5.16 0.89
C PRO A 148 10.29 -5.50 1.89
N ILE A 149 9.74 -6.72 1.77
CA ILE A 149 8.64 -7.22 2.61
C ILE A 149 8.97 -7.23 4.11
N GLU A 150 10.26 -7.37 4.45
CA GLU A 150 10.75 -7.43 5.84
C GLU A 150 10.81 -6.05 6.51
N MET A 151 10.67 -4.96 5.76
CA MET A 151 10.78 -3.62 6.31
C MET A 151 9.60 -3.30 7.23
N GLU A 152 9.90 -2.90 8.46
CA GLU A 152 8.88 -2.39 9.38
C GLU A 152 8.38 -1.03 8.90
N HIS A 153 7.06 -0.91 8.85
CA HIS A 153 6.41 0.33 8.46
C HIS A 153 5.11 0.55 9.21
N LYS A 154 4.67 1.79 9.23
CA LYS A 154 3.37 2.16 9.83
C LYS A 154 2.72 3.32 9.09
N VAL A 155 1.44 3.51 9.34
CA VAL A 155 0.71 4.72 8.97
C VAL A 155 0.28 5.43 10.24
N THR A 156 0.75 6.67 10.43
CA THR A 156 0.35 7.49 11.58
C THR A 156 -1.14 7.82 11.51
N PRO A 157 -1.79 8.14 12.65
CA PRO A 157 -3.21 8.47 12.63
C PRO A 157 -3.56 9.62 11.67
N VAL A 158 -4.60 9.43 10.87
CA VAL A 158 -5.27 10.51 10.14
C VAL A 158 -6.02 11.36 11.15
N THR A 159 -5.74 12.66 11.19
CA THR A 159 -6.34 13.59 12.17
C THR A 159 -7.46 14.44 11.58
N SER A 160 -7.57 14.49 10.25
CA SER A 160 -8.72 15.04 9.52
C SER A 160 -8.68 14.59 8.06
N GLY A 161 -9.83 14.56 7.41
CA GLY A 161 -9.95 14.16 5.99
C GLY A 161 -9.86 12.65 5.76
N VAL A 162 -9.53 12.26 4.54
CA VAL A 162 -9.49 10.85 4.12
C VAL A 162 -8.22 10.58 3.33
N ARG A 163 -7.46 9.57 3.77
CA ARG A 163 -6.28 9.10 3.04
C ARG A 163 -6.61 7.81 2.31
N LYS A 164 -6.31 7.76 1.02
CA LYS A 164 -6.48 6.60 0.15
C LYS A 164 -5.14 6.14 -0.41
N THR A 165 -4.92 4.84 -0.46
CA THR A 165 -3.71 4.23 -1.05
C THR A 165 -4.04 2.94 -1.78
N LEU A 166 -3.19 2.58 -2.72
CA LEU A 166 -3.17 1.24 -3.33
C LEU A 166 -1.89 0.53 -2.88
N ILE A 167 -2.04 -0.68 -2.37
CA ILE A 167 -0.91 -1.51 -1.93
C ILE A 167 -0.78 -2.70 -2.90
N MET A 168 0.44 -2.93 -3.35
CA MET A 168 0.82 -3.97 -4.30
C MET A 168 1.87 -4.88 -3.67
N TRP A 169 1.86 -6.16 -4.00
CA TRP A 169 2.87 -7.13 -3.57
C TRP A 169 3.38 -7.95 -4.74
N GLY A 170 4.70 -7.98 -4.89
CA GLY A 170 5.39 -8.93 -5.74
C GLY A 170 5.57 -10.27 -4.99
N LEU A 171 5.35 -11.37 -5.70
CA LEU A 171 5.47 -12.73 -5.20
C LEU A 171 6.66 -13.43 -5.85
N LYS A 172 7.35 -14.31 -5.13
CA LYS A 172 8.39 -15.20 -5.69
C LYS A 172 7.81 -16.51 -6.20
#